data_1b6d3c0eb36c07b10ef7d813ce709a31
#
_entry.id   1b6d3c0eb36c07b10ef7d813ce709a31
#
_cell.length_a   1.000
_cell.length_b   1.000
_cell.length_c   1.000
_cell.angle_alpha   90.00
_cell.angle_beta   90.00
_cell.angle_gamma   90.00
#
_symmetry.space_group_name_H-M   'P 1'
#
loop_
_entity.id
_entity.type
_entity.pdbx_description
1 polymer ?
#
loop_
_entity_poly.entity_id
_entity_poly.type
_entity_poly.pdbx_seq_one_letter_code
_entity_poly.pdbx_strand_id
1 'polypeptide(L)'
;LYQDKILVRQLGLQPYEPVSLAMHEFTDTRDENSHDEIWLVEHYPVFTQGQAGKAEHVLMPGDIPVIQSDRGGQVTYHGPGQQVMYVLLNLKRRKLGVRELVTLLEQTVVNTLAEIGIDAHPRADAPGVYVGEKKICSLGLRIRKGCSFHGLALNVDMDLSPFLRINPCGYAGMEMAKVSQWDSAATTESVRPRLLANILALLGNPPHEYIAD
;
A
#
# COMPACT_ATOMS: atom_id res chain seq x y z
N LEU A 1 -19.64 -10.53 -21.99
CA LEU A 1 -19.68 -11.00 -20.59
C LEU A 1 -18.34 -10.75 -19.95
N TYR A 2 -18.34 -10.08 -18.79
CA TYR A 2 -17.15 -9.85 -18.00
C TYR A 2 -16.56 -11.19 -17.53
N GLN A 3 -15.25 -11.34 -17.70
CA GLN A 3 -14.50 -12.47 -17.14
C GLN A 3 -13.56 -11.94 -16.08
N ASP A 4 -13.55 -12.57 -14.89
CA ASP A 4 -12.69 -12.13 -13.83
C ASP A 4 -11.23 -12.37 -14.20
N LYS A 5 -10.48 -11.27 -14.26
CA LYS A 5 -9.07 -11.25 -14.57
C LYS A 5 -8.48 -9.98 -13.97
N ILE A 6 -7.34 -10.10 -13.34
CA ILE A 6 -6.65 -8.95 -12.76
C ILE A 6 -5.46 -8.60 -13.64
N LEU A 7 -5.37 -7.34 -14.02
CA LEU A 7 -4.22 -6.81 -14.75
C LEU A 7 -3.20 -6.27 -13.75
N VAL A 8 -1.96 -6.69 -13.89
CA VAL A 8 -0.88 -6.32 -12.98
C VAL A 8 0.10 -5.39 -13.71
N ARG A 9 0.34 -4.21 -13.14
CA ARG A 9 1.34 -3.26 -13.63
C ARG A 9 2.52 -3.20 -12.69
N GLN A 10 3.73 -3.38 -13.22
CA GLN A 10 4.97 -3.16 -12.48
C GLN A 10 5.54 -1.82 -12.93
N LEU A 11 5.39 -0.79 -12.10
CA LEU A 11 5.69 0.58 -12.47
C LEU A 11 7.13 1.02 -12.14
N GLY A 12 7.85 0.21 -11.37
CA GLY A 12 9.20 0.56 -10.93
C GLY A 12 9.21 1.75 -9.96
N LEU A 13 10.24 2.58 -10.05
CA LEU A 13 10.39 3.77 -9.21
C LEU A 13 9.78 4.98 -9.93
N GLN A 14 8.77 5.59 -9.32
CA GLN A 14 7.98 6.66 -9.92
C GLN A 14 7.72 7.81 -8.94
N PRO A 15 7.58 9.05 -9.43
CA PRO A 15 7.02 10.13 -8.62
C PRO A 15 5.61 9.78 -8.15
N TYR A 16 5.24 10.25 -6.97
CA TYR A 16 3.92 9.96 -6.40
C TYR A 16 2.77 10.59 -7.18
N GLU A 17 2.85 11.88 -7.50
CA GLU A 17 1.72 12.61 -8.07
C GLU A 17 1.22 12.05 -9.41
N PRO A 18 2.09 11.75 -10.40
CA PRO A 18 1.61 11.18 -11.67
C PRO A 18 0.90 9.85 -11.50
N VAL A 19 1.38 8.99 -10.58
CA VAL A 19 0.74 7.71 -10.30
C VAL A 19 -0.62 7.92 -9.62
N SER A 20 -0.69 8.84 -8.67
CA SER A 20 -1.95 9.19 -8.01
C SER A 20 -2.98 9.71 -9.02
N LEU A 21 -2.58 10.60 -9.93
CA LEU A 21 -3.45 11.10 -11.00
C LEU A 21 -3.92 9.97 -11.91
N ALA A 22 -3.04 9.06 -12.27
CA ALA A 22 -3.39 7.91 -13.10
C ALA A 22 -4.42 6.99 -12.42
N MET A 23 -4.30 6.79 -11.11
CA MET A 23 -5.30 6.03 -10.35
C MET A 23 -6.66 6.72 -10.34
N HIS A 24 -6.69 8.05 -10.18
CA HIS A 24 -7.93 8.83 -10.25
C HIS A 24 -8.58 8.70 -11.62
N GLU A 25 -7.82 8.89 -12.68
CA GLU A 25 -8.32 8.79 -14.04
C GLU A 25 -8.87 7.40 -14.33
N PHE A 26 -8.14 6.35 -13.96
CA PHE A 26 -8.63 4.98 -14.12
C PHE A 26 -9.94 4.76 -13.37
N THR A 27 -10.02 5.20 -12.12
CA THR A 27 -11.22 5.02 -11.29
C THR A 27 -12.40 5.81 -11.82
N ASP A 28 -12.17 6.99 -12.36
CA ASP A 28 -13.23 7.85 -12.91
C ASP A 28 -13.74 7.37 -14.27
N THR A 29 -12.91 6.71 -15.07
CA THR A 29 -13.24 6.31 -16.44
C THR A 29 -13.59 4.84 -16.61
N ARG A 30 -13.27 3.99 -15.62
CA ARG A 30 -13.59 2.57 -15.68
C ARG A 30 -15.10 2.34 -15.66
N ASP A 31 -15.52 1.22 -16.22
CA ASP A 31 -16.91 0.78 -16.25
C ASP A 31 -17.05 -0.68 -15.77
N GLU A 32 -18.25 -1.24 -15.91
CA GLU A 32 -18.56 -2.61 -15.50
C GLU A 32 -17.78 -3.67 -16.25
N ASN A 33 -17.23 -3.34 -17.42
CA ASN A 33 -16.43 -4.26 -18.25
C ASN A 33 -14.93 -4.12 -18.00
N SER A 34 -14.51 -3.12 -17.26
CA SER A 34 -13.10 -2.90 -16.94
C SER A 34 -12.58 -3.97 -15.98
N HIS A 35 -11.42 -4.53 -16.26
CA HIS A 35 -10.74 -5.43 -15.34
C HIS A 35 -10.23 -4.66 -14.11
N ASP A 36 -10.17 -5.36 -12.98
CA ASP A 36 -9.47 -4.86 -11.81
C ASP A 36 -7.97 -4.83 -12.08
N GLU A 37 -7.26 -3.94 -11.41
CA GLU A 37 -5.82 -3.81 -11.56
C GLU A 37 -5.11 -3.80 -10.21
N ILE A 38 -3.90 -4.31 -10.21
CA ILE A 38 -2.95 -4.20 -9.10
C ILE A 38 -1.71 -3.53 -9.65
N TRP A 39 -1.28 -2.43 -9.01
CA TRP A 39 -0.10 -1.68 -9.40
C TRP A 39 0.97 -1.82 -8.32
N LEU A 40 2.14 -2.29 -8.73
CA LEU A 40 3.31 -2.46 -7.88
C LEU A 40 4.32 -1.38 -8.21
N VAL A 41 4.64 -0.55 -7.23
CA VAL A 41 5.43 0.66 -7.45
C VAL A 41 6.28 0.98 -6.22
N GLU A 42 7.40 1.65 -6.44
CA GLU A 42 8.17 2.37 -5.43
C GLU A 42 8.14 3.85 -5.79
N HIS A 43 8.16 4.71 -4.78
CA HIS A 43 8.15 6.15 -5.02
C HIS A 43 9.48 6.81 -4.66
N TYR A 44 9.81 7.87 -5.35
CA TYR A 44 10.82 8.82 -4.88
C TYR A 44 10.36 9.40 -3.53
N PRO A 45 11.30 9.85 -2.68
CA PRO A 45 10.95 10.32 -1.34
C PRO A 45 9.83 11.36 -1.34
N VAL A 46 8.79 11.10 -0.56
CA VAL A 46 7.61 11.97 -0.44
C VAL A 46 6.90 11.70 0.88
N PHE A 47 6.43 12.76 1.53
CA PHE A 47 5.43 12.67 2.60
C PHE A 47 4.05 12.89 2.00
N THR A 48 3.10 12.01 2.31
CA THR A 48 1.71 12.21 1.90
C THR A 48 0.83 12.41 3.11
N GLN A 49 -0.03 13.44 3.06
CA GLN A 49 -1.11 13.65 4.02
C GLN A 49 -2.37 12.99 3.47
N GLY A 50 -2.98 12.10 4.26
CA GLY A 50 -4.27 11.53 3.92
C GLY A 50 -5.42 12.46 4.33
N GLN A 51 -6.67 11.99 4.16
CA GLN A 51 -7.87 12.79 4.44
C GLN A 51 -7.98 13.23 5.91
N ALA A 52 -7.46 12.43 6.85
CA ALA A 52 -7.44 12.74 8.28
C ALA A 52 -6.13 13.44 8.69
N GLY A 53 -5.29 13.84 7.73
CA GLY A 53 -3.99 14.46 8.00
C GLY A 53 -4.11 15.81 8.70
N LYS A 54 -3.19 16.04 9.64
CA LYS A 54 -3.07 17.30 10.37
C LYS A 54 -1.66 17.83 10.22
N ALA A 55 -1.54 19.12 9.94
CA ALA A 55 -0.25 19.78 9.78
C ALA A 55 0.68 19.60 10.99
N GLU A 56 0.11 19.50 12.20
CA GLU A 56 0.86 19.32 13.45
C GLU A 56 1.65 18.01 13.51
N HIS A 57 1.30 17.00 12.68
CA HIS A 57 2.00 15.74 12.62
C HIS A 57 3.14 15.74 11.61
N VAL A 58 3.30 16.80 10.83
CA VAL A 58 4.46 17.00 9.95
C VAL A 58 5.45 17.87 10.72
N LEU A 59 6.42 17.23 11.37
CA LEU A 59 7.30 17.90 12.33
C LEU A 59 8.42 18.68 11.64
N MET A 60 9.17 18.03 10.74
CA MET A 60 10.35 18.61 10.11
C MET A 60 10.62 17.92 8.76
N PRO A 61 9.84 18.25 7.71
CA PRO A 61 9.94 17.52 6.44
C PRO A 61 11.28 17.76 5.70
N GLY A 62 11.95 18.89 5.93
CA GLY A 62 13.17 19.23 5.22
C GLY A 62 12.95 19.39 3.72
N ASP A 63 13.81 18.77 2.91
CA ASP A 63 13.74 18.85 1.44
C ASP A 63 12.75 17.85 0.81
N ILE A 64 12.17 16.97 1.62
CA ILE A 64 11.20 15.97 1.12
C ILE A 64 9.87 16.66 0.87
N PRO A 65 9.28 16.56 -0.33
CA PRO A 65 7.98 17.16 -0.61
C PRO A 65 6.88 16.61 0.30
N VAL A 66 5.96 17.48 0.70
CA VAL A 66 4.73 17.12 1.42
C VAL A 66 3.55 17.33 0.48
N ILE A 67 2.84 16.26 0.18
CA ILE A 67 1.75 16.28 -0.81
C ILE A 67 0.44 15.88 -0.12
N GLN A 68 -0.62 16.65 -0.39
CA GLN A 68 -1.96 16.28 0.03
C GLN A 68 -2.51 15.20 -0.90
N SER A 69 -2.95 14.08 -0.30
CA SER A 69 -3.57 12.96 -0.99
C SER A 69 -5.02 12.80 -0.50
N ASP A 70 -5.82 12.11 -1.27
CA ASP A 70 -7.21 11.79 -0.88
C ASP A 70 -7.36 10.37 -0.32
N ARG A 71 -6.26 9.63 -0.13
CA ARG A 71 -6.31 8.34 0.56
C ARG A 71 -6.75 8.52 2.01
N GLY A 72 -7.28 7.46 2.61
CA GLY A 72 -7.57 7.44 4.04
C GLY A 72 -6.29 7.58 4.88
N GLY A 73 -6.48 7.93 6.15
CA GLY A 73 -5.40 8.04 7.13
C GLY A 73 -4.74 9.40 7.20
N GLN A 74 -3.63 9.45 7.90
CA GLN A 74 -2.88 10.66 8.23
C GLN A 74 -1.55 10.68 7.46
N VAL A 75 -0.55 11.45 7.94
CA VAL A 75 0.73 11.56 7.27
C VAL A 75 1.50 10.24 7.30
N THR A 76 2.14 9.91 6.17
CA THR A 76 3.11 8.83 6.08
C THR A 76 4.24 9.21 5.13
N TYR A 77 5.21 8.32 5.02
CA TYR A 77 6.38 8.50 4.15
C TYR A 77 6.47 7.38 3.12
N HIS A 78 6.81 7.73 1.88
CA HIS A 78 7.18 6.78 0.84
C HIS A 78 8.56 7.09 0.31
N GLY A 79 9.33 6.04 0.03
CA GLY A 79 10.67 6.17 -0.54
C GLY A 79 11.16 4.87 -1.15
N PRO A 80 12.32 4.91 -1.84
CA PRO A 80 12.93 3.71 -2.40
C PRO A 80 13.17 2.63 -1.35
N GLY A 81 12.93 1.37 -1.71
CA GLY A 81 13.02 0.23 -0.80
C GLY A 81 11.71 -0.08 -0.07
N GLN A 82 10.68 0.72 -0.28
CA GLN A 82 9.33 0.43 0.19
C GLN A 82 8.51 -0.12 -0.97
N GLN A 83 7.91 -1.30 -0.78
CA GLN A 83 7.01 -1.85 -1.79
C GLN A 83 5.60 -1.33 -1.59
N VAL A 84 5.16 -0.49 -2.50
CA VAL A 84 3.79 0.01 -2.56
C VAL A 84 2.98 -0.92 -3.46
N MET A 85 1.77 -1.25 -3.04
CA MET A 85 0.82 -2.00 -3.85
C MET A 85 -0.52 -1.27 -3.82
N TYR A 86 -0.91 -0.75 -4.98
CA TYR A 86 -2.22 -0.14 -5.16
C TYR A 86 -3.21 -1.17 -5.67
N VAL A 87 -4.41 -1.16 -5.13
CA VAL A 87 -5.45 -2.13 -5.43
C VAL A 87 -6.68 -1.41 -5.99
N LEU A 88 -6.88 -1.54 -7.29
CA LEU A 88 -7.93 -0.87 -8.04
C LEU A 88 -9.02 -1.90 -8.36
N LEU A 89 -9.84 -2.20 -7.36
CA LEU A 89 -10.81 -3.28 -7.37
C LEU A 89 -12.24 -2.74 -7.43
N ASN A 90 -13.08 -3.38 -8.22
CA ASN A 90 -14.51 -3.15 -8.17
C ASN A 90 -15.10 -3.97 -7.02
N LEU A 91 -15.33 -3.30 -5.90
CA LEU A 91 -15.76 -3.96 -4.65
C LEU A 91 -17.18 -4.50 -4.75
N LYS A 92 -18.05 -3.80 -5.48
CA LYS A 92 -19.42 -4.25 -5.68
C LYS A 92 -19.44 -5.58 -6.44
N ARG A 93 -18.68 -5.68 -7.52
CA ARG A 93 -18.56 -6.90 -8.32
C ARG A 93 -17.95 -8.05 -7.54
N ARG A 94 -16.97 -7.77 -6.68
CA ARG A 94 -16.32 -8.77 -5.83
C ARG A 94 -17.10 -9.07 -4.56
N LYS A 95 -18.15 -8.33 -4.29
CA LYS A 95 -18.97 -8.48 -3.07
C LYS A 95 -18.12 -8.31 -1.80
N LEU A 96 -17.21 -7.34 -1.84
CA LEU A 96 -16.33 -6.99 -0.73
C LEU A 96 -16.76 -5.67 -0.11
N GLY A 97 -16.89 -5.65 1.22
CA GLY A 97 -16.99 -4.40 1.96
C GLY A 97 -15.62 -3.76 2.14
N VAL A 98 -15.61 -2.47 2.50
CA VAL A 98 -14.37 -1.72 2.71
C VAL A 98 -13.55 -2.34 3.85
N ARG A 99 -14.22 -2.67 4.95
CA ARG A 99 -13.56 -3.31 6.11
C ARG A 99 -12.97 -4.67 5.76
N GLU A 100 -13.68 -5.46 4.97
CA GLU A 100 -13.21 -6.75 4.49
C GLU A 100 -11.95 -6.58 3.62
N LEU A 101 -11.91 -5.54 2.78
CA LEU A 101 -10.73 -5.24 1.97
C LEU A 101 -9.53 -4.86 2.85
N VAL A 102 -9.74 -4.04 3.88
CA VAL A 102 -8.66 -3.69 4.82
C VAL A 102 -8.12 -4.97 5.47
N THR A 103 -8.99 -5.82 5.97
CA THR A 103 -8.60 -7.10 6.58
C THR A 103 -7.85 -7.99 5.58
N LEU A 104 -8.30 -8.04 4.34
CA LEU A 104 -7.66 -8.81 3.28
C LEU A 104 -6.25 -8.28 2.98
N LEU A 105 -6.07 -6.98 2.93
CA LEU A 105 -4.75 -6.37 2.73
C LEU A 105 -3.81 -6.64 3.90
N GLU A 106 -4.31 -6.51 5.12
CA GLU A 106 -3.52 -6.84 6.32
C GLU A 106 -3.11 -8.32 6.30
N GLN A 107 -4.02 -9.21 5.99
CA GLN A 107 -3.74 -10.65 5.92
C GLN A 107 -2.75 -10.98 4.80
N THR A 108 -2.83 -10.28 3.67
CA THR A 108 -1.85 -10.42 2.58
C THR A 108 -0.43 -10.17 3.08
N VAL A 109 -0.24 -9.11 3.84
CA VAL A 109 1.07 -8.75 4.40
C VAL A 109 1.50 -9.75 5.47
N VAL A 110 0.60 -10.13 6.37
CA VAL A 110 0.87 -11.13 7.41
C VAL A 110 1.34 -12.45 6.78
N ASN A 111 0.64 -12.93 5.76
CA ASN A 111 1.00 -14.18 5.07
C ASN A 111 2.34 -14.07 4.36
N THR A 112 2.59 -12.93 3.70
CA THR A 112 3.86 -12.67 3.02
C THR A 112 5.04 -12.69 4.01
N LEU A 113 4.88 -12.01 5.14
CA LEU A 113 5.91 -11.96 6.17
C LEU A 113 6.13 -13.31 6.85
N ALA A 114 5.06 -14.10 7.05
CA ALA A 114 5.15 -15.45 7.59
C ALA A 114 6.01 -16.37 6.70
N GLU A 115 5.91 -16.23 5.39
CA GLU A 115 6.74 -16.98 4.43
C GLU A 115 8.23 -16.68 4.59
N ILE A 116 8.56 -15.51 5.12
CA ILE A 116 9.94 -15.04 5.35
C ILE A 116 10.39 -15.36 6.80
N GLY A 117 9.49 -15.93 7.60
CA GLY A 117 9.77 -16.24 9.00
C GLY A 117 9.54 -15.09 9.97
N ILE A 118 8.76 -14.08 9.56
CA ILE A 118 8.43 -12.92 10.39
C ILE A 118 7.01 -13.06 10.90
N ASP A 119 6.85 -13.04 12.22
CA ASP A 119 5.54 -13.08 12.88
C ASP A 119 4.97 -11.65 12.97
N ALA A 120 4.01 -11.35 12.12
CA ALA A 120 3.38 -10.04 12.04
C ALA A 120 1.88 -10.13 12.30
N HIS A 121 1.31 -9.01 12.73
CA HIS A 121 -0.11 -8.96 13.09
C HIS A 121 -0.70 -7.57 12.85
N PRO A 122 -2.01 -7.48 12.57
CA PRO A 122 -2.72 -6.20 12.59
C PRO A 122 -3.03 -5.77 14.03
N ARG A 123 -3.44 -4.52 14.19
CA ARG A 123 -3.93 -3.99 15.49
C ARG A 123 -5.32 -3.39 15.29
N ALA A 124 -6.20 -3.64 16.26
CA ALA A 124 -7.57 -3.14 16.20
C ALA A 124 -7.64 -1.61 16.39
N ASP A 125 -6.70 -1.03 17.11
CA ASP A 125 -6.67 0.39 17.49
C ASP A 125 -5.90 1.27 16.50
N ALA A 126 -5.11 0.66 15.61
CA ALA A 126 -4.25 1.42 14.69
C ALA A 126 -4.09 0.65 13.37
N PRO A 127 -4.63 1.17 12.24
CA PRO A 127 -4.53 0.48 10.95
C PRO A 127 -3.08 0.21 10.53
N GLY A 128 -2.85 -0.94 9.92
CA GLY A 128 -1.53 -1.36 9.44
C GLY A 128 -1.15 -2.75 9.92
N VAL A 129 0.09 -3.13 9.66
CA VAL A 129 0.65 -4.40 10.09
C VAL A 129 1.90 -4.13 10.92
N TYR A 130 2.06 -4.91 11.99
CA TYR A 130 3.07 -4.69 13.02
C TYR A 130 3.85 -5.96 13.29
N VAL A 131 5.12 -5.77 13.66
CA VAL A 131 5.96 -6.83 14.23
C VAL A 131 6.30 -6.37 15.66
N GLY A 132 5.76 -7.10 16.66
CA GLY A 132 5.71 -6.56 18.00
C GLY A 132 4.92 -5.24 18.01
N GLU A 133 5.54 -4.18 18.49
CA GLU A 133 4.92 -2.85 18.52
C GLU A 133 5.35 -1.93 17.37
N LYS A 134 6.23 -2.43 16.49
CA LYS A 134 6.77 -1.64 15.38
C LYS A 134 5.92 -1.83 14.12
N LYS A 135 5.58 -0.72 13.48
CA LYS A 135 4.79 -0.74 12.26
C LYS A 135 5.67 -1.03 11.05
N ILE A 136 5.32 -2.07 10.30
CA ILE A 136 6.07 -2.50 9.12
C ILE A 136 5.33 -2.18 7.80
N CYS A 137 4.02 -2.04 7.87
CA CYS A 137 3.20 -1.73 6.70
C CYS A 137 2.10 -0.74 7.06
N SER A 138 1.95 0.26 6.22
CA SER A 138 0.88 1.25 6.30
C SER A 138 -0.20 0.94 5.28
N LEU A 139 -1.46 1.28 5.61
CA LEU A 139 -2.62 1.09 4.75
C LEU A 139 -3.38 2.41 4.63
N GLY A 140 -3.87 2.70 3.45
CA GLY A 140 -4.78 3.80 3.22
C GLY A 140 -5.51 3.61 1.89
N LEU A 141 -6.83 3.67 1.93
CA LEU A 141 -7.69 3.43 0.78
C LEU A 141 -8.56 4.65 0.48
N ARG A 142 -9.04 4.71 -0.73
CA ARG A 142 -10.15 5.57 -1.14
C ARG A 142 -11.13 4.71 -1.93
N ILE A 143 -12.41 4.93 -1.68
CA ILE A 143 -13.49 4.27 -2.42
C ILE A 143 -14.26 5.34 -3.20
N ARG A 144 -14.44 5.09 -4.49
CA ARG A 144 -15.18 5.97 -5.38
C ARG A 144 -15.95 5.14 -6.38
N LYS A 145 -17.25 5.40 -6.54
CA LYS A 145 -18.12 4.65 -7.46
C LYS A 145 -18.07 3.14 -7.20
N GLY A 146 -17.92 2.74 -5.94
CA GLY A 146 -17.84 1.32 -5.55
C GLY A 146 -16.51 0.66 -5.85
N CYS A 147 -15.50 1.41 -6.25
CA CYS A 147 -14.17 0.90 -6.59
C CYS A 147 -13.11 1.45 -5.64
N SER A 148 -12.14 0.60 -5.27
CA SER A 148 -11.02 1.02 -4.44
C SER A 148 -9.88 1.55 -5.29
N PHE A 149 -9.06 2.43 -4.70
CA PHE A 149 -7.75 2.80 -5.18
C PHE A 149 -6.86 3.21 -4.00
N HIS A 150 -5.58 3.52 -4.23
CA HIS A 150 -4.54 3.48 -3.22
C HIS A 150 -4.34 2.06 -2.69
N GLY A 151 -3.80 1.85 -1.52
CA GLY A 151 -3.57 0.51 -1.00
C GLY A 151 -2.62 0.46 0.19
N LEU A 152 -1.51 -0.26 0.04
CA LEU A 152 -0.57 -0.51 1.13
C LEU A 152 0.86 -0.12 0.76
N ALA A 153 1.67 0.10 1.80
CA ALA A 153 3.08 0.40 1.67
C ALA A 153 3.86 -0.44 2.70
N LEU A 154 4.56 -1.46 2.20
CA LEU A 154 5.36 -2.38 3.00
C LEU A 154 6.82 -1.93 3.02
N ASN A 155 7.35 -1.66 4.19
CA ASN A 155 8.74 -1.30 4.36
C ASN A 155 9.62 -2.54 4.20
N VAL A 156 10.39 -2.62 3.14
CA VAL A 156 11.23 -3.80 2.84
C VAL A 156 12.69 -3.54 3.18
N ASP A 157 13.35 -2.68 2.43
CA ASP A 157 14.75 -2.34 2.66
C ASP A 157 14.99 -0.87 2.31
N MET A 158 14.51 0.00 3.17
CA MET A 158 14.52 1.44 2.98
C MET A 158 15.17 2.14 4.15
N ASP A 159 15.54 3.40 3.95
CA ASP A 159 15.90 4.29 5.03
C ASP A 159 14.64 4.66 5.83
N LEU A 160 14.59 4.27 7.11
CA LEU A 160 13.47 4.58 7.99
C LEU A 160 13.57 5.97 8.65
N SER A 161 14.73 6.64 8.53
CA SER A 161 14.95 7.89 9.23
C SER A 161 13.96 9.01 8.89
N PRO A 162 13.43 9.12 7.64
CA PRO A 162 12.42 10.12 7.35
C PRO A 162 11.13 9.99 8.18
N PHE A 163 10.80 8.79 8.67
CA PHE A 163 9.65 8.62 9.57
C PHE A 163 9.81 9.39 10.88
N LEU A 164 11.03 9.71 11.29
CA LEU A 164 11.30 10.50 12.49
C LEU A 164 10.94 11.99 12.32
N ARG A 165 10.71 12.42 11.08
CA ARG A 165 10.34 13.81 10.75
C ARG A 165 8.84 14.05 10.77
N ILE A 166 8.07 13.02 11.08
CA ILE A 166 6.62 13.05 11.14
C ILE A 166 6.14 12.25 12.35
N ASN A 167 4.85 12.38 12.69
CA ASN A 167 4.17 11.44 13.59
C ASN A 167 3.38 10.48 12.70
N PRO A 168 3.92 9.28 12.36
CA PRO A 168 3.29 8.40 11.38
C PRO A 168 1.87 8.02 11.80
N CYS A 169 0.92 8.21 10.89
CA CYS A 169 -0.50 7.91 11.14
C CYS A 169 -1.06 8.63 12.39
N GLY A 170 -0.49 9.80 12.75
CA GLY A 170 -0.90 10.59 13.90
C GLY A 170 -0.42 10.09 15.26
N TYR A 171 0.44 9.07 15.30
CA TYR A 171 0.96 8.51 16.53
C TYR A 171 2.36 9.03 16.81
N ALA A 172 2.50 9.90 17.83
CA ALA A 172 3.79 10.39 18.28
C ALA A 172 4.65 9.23 18.79
N GLY A 173 5.92 9.17 18.35
CA GLY A 173 6.86 8.14 18.79
C GLY A 173 6.59 6.75 18.22
N MET A 174 5.74 6.60 17.20
CA MET A 174 5.53 5.33 16.53
C MET A 174 6.84 4.86 15.90
N GLU A 175 7.32 3.69 16.34
CA GLU A 175 8.48 3.06 15.73
C GLU A 175 8.08 2.32 14.46
N MET A 176 8.89 2.48 13.43
CA MET A 176 8.72 1.79 12.16
C MET A 176 9.73 0.65 12.04
N ALA A 177 9.34 -0.39 11.33
CA ALA A 177 10.20 -1.54 11.05
C ALA A 177 10.30 -1.76 9.54
N LYS A 178 11.25 -2.57 9.12
CA LYS A 178 11.42 -3.01 7.74
C LYS A 178 11.83 -4.48 7.70
N VAL A 179 11.49 -5.15 6.61
CA VAL A 179 11.72 -6.59 6.44
C VAL A 179 13.21 -6.94 6.60
N SER A 180 14.11 -6.10 6.08
CA SER A 180 15.55 -6.36 6.13
C SER A 180 16.15 -6.39 7.55
N GLN A 181 15.40 -5.96 8.56
CA GLN A 181 15.82 -6.12 9.96
C GLN A 181 15.77 -7.59 10.43
N TRP A 182 14.96 -8.42 9.79
CA TRP A 182 14.84 -9.85 10.08
C TRP A 182 15.45 -10.73 9.00
N ASP A 183 15.41 -10.28 7.74
CA ASP A 183 16.01 -10.95 6.60
C ASP A 183 16.86 -9.94 5.83
N SER A 184 18.16 -9.92 6.11
CA SER A 184 19.09 -8.96 5.54
C SER A 184 19.26 -9.07 4.01
N ALA A 185 18.82 -10.19 3.42
CA ALA A 185 18.85 -10.38 1.98
C ALA A 185 17.56 -9.91 1.28
N ALA A 186 16.53 -9.48 2.03
CA ALA A 186 15.26 -9.07 1.47
C ALA A 186 15.40 -7.77 0.66
N THR A 187 14.80 -7.77 -0.52
CA THR A 187 14.68 -6.63 -1.41
C THR A 187 13.24 -6.48 -1.87
N THR A 188 12.88 -5.33 -2.41
CA THR A 188 11.54 -5.19 -3.02
C THR A 188 11.35 -6.21 -4.13
N GLU A 189 12.40 -6.50 -4.92
CA GLU A 189 12.34 -7.52 -5.97
C GLU A 189 12.04 -8.92 -5.45
N SER A 190 12.59 -9.28 -4.28
CA SER A 190 12.36 -10.61 -3.70
C SER A 190 11.01 -10.74 -3.02
N VAL A 191 10.50 -9.66 -2.43
CA VAL A 191 9.24 -9.66 -1.67
C VAL A 191 8.03 -9.48 -2.59
N ARG A 192 8.18 -8.72 -3.66
CA ARG A 192 7.10 -8.35 -4.59
C ARG A 192 6.30 -9.53 -5.11
N PRO A 193 6.91 -10.60 -5.66
CA PRO A 193 6.13 -11.73 -6.19
C PRO A 193 5.38 -12.48 -5.08
N ARG A 194 5.92 -12.53 -3.86
CA ARG A 194 5.25 -13.15 -2.73
C ARG A 194 4.01 -12.34 -2.31
N LEU A 195 4.16 -11.01 -2.27
CA LEU A 195 3.07 -10.10 -1.93
C LEU A 195 1.93 -10.24 -2.96
N LEU A 196 2.27 -10.25 -4.24
CA LEU A 196 1.29 -10.43 -5.32
C LEU A 196 0.59 -11.79 -5.23
N ALA A 197 1.35 -12.88 -5.05
CA ALA A 197 0.78 -14.22 -4.94
C ALA A 197 -0.21 -14.31 -3.77
N ASN A 198 0.12 -13.70 -2.63
CA ASN A 198 -0.72 -13.75 -1.46
C ASN A 198 -2.03 -12.95 -1.61
N ILE A 199 -1.99 -11.78 -2.25
CA ILE A 199 -3.24 -11.06 -2.49
C ILE A 199 -4.11 -11.81 -3.49
N LEU A 200 -3.54 -12.35 -4.56
CA LEU A 200 -4.29 -13.12 -5.54
C LEU A 200 -4.95 -14.35 -4.89
N ALA A 201 -4.24 -15.05 -4.00
CA ALA A 201 -4.79 -16.18 -3.27
C ALA A 201 -6.01 -15.78 -2.43
N LEU A 202 -5.92 -14.67 -1.72
CA LEU A 202 -7.03 -14.18 -0.88
C LEU A 202 -8.19 -13.62 -1.71
N LEU A 203 -7.96 -13.26 -2.95
CA LEU A 203 -9.01 -12.85 -3.90
C LEU A 203 -9.64 -14.05 -4.65
N GLY A 204 -9.30 -15.29 -4.29
CA GLY A 204 -9.84 -16.49 -4.90
C GLY A 204 -9.06 -17.00 -6.11
N ASN A 205 -7.80 -16.63 -6.24
CA ASN A 205 -6.91 -17.00 -7.36
C ASN A 205 -7.49 -16.66 -8.74
N PRO A 206 -7.96 -15.43 -8.99
CA PRO A 206 -8.42 -15.06 -10.32
C PRO A 206 -7.25 -15.12 -11.31
N PRO A 207 -7.53 -15.36 -12.59
CA PRO A 207 -6.50 -15.23 -13.62
C PRO A 207 -5.89 -13.83 -13.58
N HIS A 208 -4.61 -13.73 -13.82
CA HIS A 208 -3.92 -12.45 -13.85
C HIS A 208 -2.95 -12.38 -15.02
N GLU A 209 -2.65 -11.17 -15.43
CA GLU A 209 -1.76 -10.91 -16.57
C GLU A 209 -0.96 -9.64 -16.29
N TYR A 210 0.36 -9.72 -16.50
CA TYR A 210 1.19 -8.53 -16.48
C TYR A 210 0.97 -7.75 -17.77
N ILE A 211 0.72 -6.44 -17.62
CA ILE A 211 0.55 -5.56 -18.77
C ILE A 211 1.66 -4.50 -18.76
N ALA A 212 2.11 -4.14 -19.98
CA ALA A 212 3.09 -3.08 -20.15
C ALA A 212 2.44 -1.71 -19.97
N ASP A 213 3.24 -0.73 -19.55
CA ASP A 213 2.82 0.67 -19.44
C ASP A 213 2.73 1.34 -20.82
#